data_306fb1e8400f649322f1d9aaa246f9e1
#
_entry.id   306fb1e8400f649322f1d9aaa246f9e1
#
_cell.length_a   1.000
_cell.length_b   1.000
_cell.length_c   1.000
_cell.angle_alpha   90.00
_cell.angle_beta   90.00
_cell.angle_gamma   90.00
#
_symmetry.space_group_name_H-M   'P 1'
#
loop_
_entity.id
_entity.type
_entity.pdbx_description
1 polymer ?
#
loop_
_entity_poly.entity_id
_entity_poly.type
_entity_poly.pdbx_seq_one_letter_code
_entity_poly.pdbx_strand_id
1 'polypeptide(L)'
;MNKRPNLAKRILPAAITLGLLAPVGFAPAVHGQEADTGTLEEIIITGSRGRPRTVGDSPVPVDVFTAEDLEAVSYTDTNDILRTLVPSFNLARQPISDGATFIRPASLRGLPTDKTLVLVNSKRRHRSALVSIGGSGTQNPDIATIPAAAIGSVEVLRDGASAQYGSDAIAGVINFILKDNRDGGSLSIDTGEYSEGDGKKTTITGNIGLPLGDDGFISVSGEFYEADATSRGVQYCGSWFCVDPSDAGYNSSAWYTEFTEDPTYQAGVPNANVGYGNVVQPWGEPDAEAASIFINAGYQIDDDTEAYAFGNYRKSESDGSFFYRYPRNGTIEQLREADGGIYDPLEKYPGGFTPRFEGDVMDFSIVGGMRGSLDNGLNYDISGRRGESEVSYTLGNTINPSMGRASPKSFHPGDLINEETQFQADFNIELDSDMDTAGPLLLAFGASFLDEKYEVVEGELNSYLAGPHAVKDPFAFCNGSVPTAAGTAVIGSGSTLNCADSDD
;
A
#
# COMPACT_ATOMS: atom_id res chain seq x y z
N MET A 1 15.83 -17.60 13.61
CA MET A 1 15.63 -16.94 12.30
C MET A 1 15.14 -18.00 11.33
N ASN A 2 13.84 -18.19 11.21
CA ASN A 2 13.28 -18.94 10.08
C ASN A 2 13.17 -17.94 8.94
N LYS A 3 14.08 -18.00 7.95
CA LYS A 3 13.88 -17.31 6.69
C LYS A 3 12.61 -17.89 6.07
N ARG A 4 11.57 -17.08 5.94
CA ARG A 4 10.38 -17.44 5.15
C ARG A 4 10.81 -17.80 3.74
N PRO A 5 10.13 -18.69 3.05
CA PRO A 5 10.41 -18.91 1.64
C PRO A 5 10.04 -17.62 0.91
N ASN A 6 11.05 -16.99 0.31
CA ASN A 6 10.97 -15.77 -0.47
C ASN A 6 9.80 -15.87 -1.48
N LEU A 7 8.97 -14.84 -1.59
CA LEU A 7 7.83 -14.75 -2.52
C LEU A 7 8.26 -15.04 -3.96
N ALA A 8 9.47 -14.61 -4.34
CA ALA A 8 10.10 -14.95 -5.62
C ALA A 8 10.16 -16.46 -5.88
N LYS A 9 10.37 -17.28 -4.84
CA LYS A 9 10.38 -18.76 -4.99
C LYS A 9 8.99 -19.35 -5.20
N ARG A 10 7.92 -18.61 -4.86
CA ARG A 10 6.52 -19.03 -5.05
C ARG A 10 5.94 -18.54 -6.37
N ILE A 11 6.29 -17.32 -6.80
CA ILE A 11 5.73 -16.65 -7.97
C ILE A 11 6.62 -16.83 -9.22
N LEU A 12 7.95 -16.81 -9.07
CA LEU A 12 8.88 -16.94 -10.18
C LEU A 12 8.67 -18.21 -11.04
N PRO A 13 8.37 -19.41 -10.49
CA PRO A 13 8.08 -20.58 -11.31
C PRO A 13 6.85 -20.42 -12.20
N ALA A 14 5.82 -19.68 -11.75
CA ALA A 14 4.61 -19.47 -12.53
C ALA A 14 4.81 -18.44 -13.65
N ALA A 15 5.60 -17.37 -13.38
CA ALA A 15 5.92 -16.36 -14.38
C ALA A 15 6.93 -16.86 -15.45
N ILE A 16 7.92 -17.64 -15.04
CA ILE A 16 8.91 -18.23 -15.98
C ILE A 16 8.27 -19.29 -16.89
N THR A 17 7.25 -20.01 -16.42
CA THR A 17 6.58 -21.02 -17.25
C THR A 17 5.73 -20.39 -18.37
N LEU A 18 5.27 -19.16 -18.22
CA LEU A 18 4.57 -18.42 -19.28
C LEU A 18 5.55 -17.74 -20.27
N GLY A 19 6.77 -17.38 -19.83
CA GLY A 19 7.77 -16.68 -20.65
C GLY A 19 8.66 -17.58 -21.54
N LEU A 20 8.75 -18.88 -21.26
CA LEU A 20 9.66 -19.80 -21.96
C LEU A 20 9.11 -20.45 -23.23
N LEU A 21 7.91 -20.07 -23.68
CA LEU A 21 7.31 -20.60 -24.92
C LEU A 21 7.49 -19.70 -26.16
N ALA A 22 8.24 -18.62 -26.05
CA ALA A 22 8.58 -17.80 -27.22
C ALA A 22 9.94 -18.23 -27.82
N PRO A 23 10.04 -18.50 -29.13
CA PRO A 23 11.31 -18.80 -29.77
C PRO A 23 12.19 -17.55 -29.80
N VAL A 24 13.37 -17.61 -29.18
CA VAL A 24 14.40 -16.58 -29.26
C VAL A 24 14.92 -16.53 -30.70
N GLY A 25 14.33 -15.68 -31.50
CA GLY A 25 14.87 -15.30 -32.80
C GLY A 25 15.87 -14.16 -32.61
N PHE A 26 17.12 -14.35 -33.05
CA PHE A 26 18.15 -13.29 -33.12
C PHE A 26 17.63 -12.13 -33.97
N ALA A 27 17.49 -10.94 -33.38
CA ALA A 27 17.12 -9.74 -34.08
C ALA A 27 18.33 -9.17 -34.89
N PRO A 28 18.13 -8.69 -36.12
CA PRO A 28 19.15 -7.93 -36.85
C PRO A 28 19.25 -6.51 -36.27
N ALA A 29 20.43 -5.93 -36.38
CA ALA A 29 20.80 -4.61 -35.88
C ALA A 29 19.82 -3.51 -36.31
N VAL A 30 19.34 -2.75 -35.31
CA VAL A 30 18.52 -1.57 -35.50
C VAL A 30 19.31 -0.49 -36.20
N HIS A 31 18.84 -0.06 -37.37
CA HIS A 31 19.25 1.19 -38.00
C HIS A 31 18.45 2.29 -37.36
N GLY A 32 19.11 3.26 -36.72
CA GLY A 32 18.48 4.42 -36.15
C GLY A 32 17.69 5.18 -37.22
N GLN A 33 16.40 5.31 -37.05
CA GLN A 33 15.57 6.27 -37.77
C GLN A 33 15.85 7.64 -37.17
N GLU A 34 16.25 8.61 -37.96
CA GLU A 34 16.33 10.01 -37.56
C GLU A 34 14.94 10.44 -37.11
N ALA A 35 14.84 10.87 -35.83
CA ALA A 35 13.62 11.41 -35.29
C ALA A 35 13.27 12.70 -36.06
N ASP A 36 12.11 12.71 -36.66
CA ASP A 36 11.46 13.92 -37.15
C ASP A 36 11.17 14.83 -35.97
N THR A 37 11.90 15.94 -35.83
CA THR A 37 11.71 16.93 -34.76
C THR A 37 10.51 17.87 -35.05
N GLY A 38 9.41 17.32 -35.53
CA GLY A 38 8.14 18.00 -35.46
C GLY A 38 7.74 18.04 -33.95
N THR A 39 7.49 19.23 -33.41
CA THR A 39 6.85 19.39 -32.11
C THR A 39 5.53 18.61 -32.14
N LEU A 40 5.53 17.40 -31.59
CA LEU A 40 4.30 16.65 -31.36
C LEU A 40 3.49 17.46 -30.36
N GLU A 41 2.36 18.02 -30.79
CA GLU A 41 1.40 18.61 -29.86
C GLU A 41 0.90 17.48 -28.95
N GLU A 42 1.19 17.57 -27.65
CA GLU A 42 0.71 16.61 -26.67
C GLU A 42 -0.83 16.61 -26.66
N ILE A 43 -1.41 15.47 -26.99
CA ILE A 43 -2.87 15.27 -26.98
C ILE A 43 -3.25 14.79 -25.58
N ILE A 44 -4.22 15.47 -24.96
CA ILE A 44 -4.79 15.09 -23.66
C ILE A 44 -6.18 14.52 -23.80
N ILE A 45 -6.47 13.49 -23.01
CA ILE A 45 -7.80 12.86 -22.94
C ILE A 45 -8.53 13.32 -21.67
N THR A 46 -7.79 13.59 -20.60
CA THR A 46 -8.34 13.99 -19.31
C THR A 46 -8.91 15.41 -19.34
N GLY A 47 -10.05 15.60 -18.67
CA GLY A 47 -10.70 16.92 -18.59
C GLY A 47 -11.60 17.26 -19.79
N SER A 48 -11.78 16.34 -20.75
CA SER A 48 -12.70 16.49 -21.87
C SER A 48 -13.62 15.28 -22.02
N ARG A 49 -14.89 15.52 -22.28
CA ARG A 49 -15.85 14.47 -22.70
C ARG A 49 -16.08 14.47 -24.22
N GLY A 50 -15.39 15.34 -24.93
CA GLY A 50 -15.42 15.44 -26.41
C GLY A 50 -14.14 14.84 -26.99
N ARG A 51 -13.75 15.39 -28.16
CA ARG A 51 -12.50 14.98 -28.82
C ARG A 51 -11.28 15.29 -27.95
N PRO A 52 -10.23 14.48 -28.06
CA PRO A 52 -8.93 14.80 -27.47
C PRO A 52 -8.49 16.23 -27.86
N ARG A 53 -7.82 16.93 -26.95
CA ARG A 53 -7.37 18.32 -27.14
C ARG A 53 -5.86 18.38 -26.97
N THR A 54 -5.28 19.49 -27.42
CA THR A 54 -3.90 19.81 -27.02
C THR A 54 -3.86 20.38 -25.60
N VAL A 55 -2.71 20.31 -24.95
CA VAL A 55 -2.49 20.92 -23.62
C VAL A 55 -2.82 22.41 -23.65
N GLY A 56 -2.48 23.10 -24.77
CA GLY A 56 -2.73 24.53 -24.95
C GLY A 56 -4.20 24.92 -25.07
N ASP A 57 -5.04 24.01 -25.54
CA ASP A 57 -6.47 24.21 -25.71
C ASP A 57 -7.32 23.80 -24.51
N SER A 58 -6.68 23.27 -23.47
CA SER A 58 -7.36 22.83 -22.25
C SER A 58 -7.81 24.04 -21.41
N PRO A 59 -9.11 24.15 -21.03
CA PRO A 59 -9.59 25.21 -20.16
C PRO A 59 -9.11 25.09 -18.72
N VAL A 60 -8.50 23.98 -18.36
CA VAL A 60 -7.96 23.67 -17.02
C VAL A 60 -6.51 23.20 -17.16
N PRO A 61 -5.64 23.48 -16.16
CA PRO A 61 -4.23 23.08 -16.22
C PRO A 61 -4.10 21.55 -16.13
N VAL A 62 -3.61 20.95 -17.19
CA VAL A 62 -3.25 19.52 -17.26
C VAL A 62 -1.76 19.41 -17.54
N ASP A 63 -1.07 18.67 -16.72
CA ASP A 63 0.32 18.27 -16.99
C ASP A 63 0.29 16.89 -17.64
N VAL A 64 1.09 16.72 -18.70
CA VAL A 64 1.29 15.43 -19.36
C VAL A 64 2.74 15.03 -19.14
N PHE A 65 2.97 13.81 -18.69
CA PHE A 65 4.30 13.20 -18.54
C PHE A 65 4.34 11.98 -19.43
N THR A 66 5.23 12.01 -20.41
CA THR A 66 5.43 10.92 -21.37
C THR A 66 6.23 9.77 -20.72
N ALA A 67 6.30 8.62 -21.37
CA ALA A 67 7.14 7.51 -20.92
C ALA A 67 8.62 7.96 -20.78
N GLU A 68 9.12 8.83 -21.67
CA GLU A 68 10.47 9.38 -21.62
C GLU A 68 10.68 10.25 -20.36
N ASP A 69 9.71 11.10 -20.01
CA ASP A 69 9.77 11.91 -18.80
C ASP A 69 9.78 11.04 -17.54
N LEU A 70 9.00 9.95 -17.53
CA LEU A 70 8.96 9.01 -16.43
C LEU A 70 10.27 8.24 -16.27
N GLU A 71 10.89 7.86 -17.38
CA GLU A 71 12.19 7.16 -17.43
C GLU A 71 13.37 8.10 -17.11
N ALA A 72 13.23 9.42 -17.35
CA ALA A 72 14.25 10.41 -17.06
C ALA A 72 14.51 10.61 -15.56
N VAL A 73 13.55 10.29 -14.70
CA VAL A 73 13.72 10.27 -13.25
C VAL A 73 14.28 8.92 -12.81
N SER A 74 15.27 8.93 -11.92
CA SER A 74 15.97 7.72 -11.47
C SER A 74 15.20 6.91 -10.43
N TYR A 75 13.86 6.89 -10.51
CA TYR A 75 12.99 6.10 -9.64
C TYR A 75 12.26 5.01 -10.43
N THR A 76 12.03 3.88 -9.78
CA THR A 76 11.28 2.75 -10.34
C THR A 76 9.86 2.64 -9.77
N ASP A 77 9.62 3.21 -8.60
CA ASP A 77 8.31 3.24 -7.94
C ASP A 77 7.47 4.39 -8.51
N THR A 78 6.28 4.09 -9.00
CA THR A 78 5.35 5.05 -9.62
C THR A 78 5.01 6.23 -8.68
N ASN A 79 4.90 5.98 -7.36
CA ASN A 79 4.67 7.06 -6.40
C ASN A 79 5.85 8.03 -6.30
N ASP A 80 7.09 7.52 -6.32
CA ASP A 80 8.28 8.36 -6.24
C ASP A 80 8.49 9.15 -7.52
N ILE A 81 8.18 8.55 -8.68
CA ILE A 81 8.17 9.24 -9.98
C ILE A 81 7.20 10.42 -9.93
N LEU A 82 5.94 10.19 -9.55
CA LEU A 82 4.92 11.24 -9.47
C LEU A 82 5.28 12.31 -8.44
N ARG A 83 5.83 11.92 -7.29
CA ARG A 83 6.28 12.89 -6.28
C ARG A 83 7.37 13.82 -6.80
N THR A 84 8.20 13.34 -7.71
CA THR A 84 9.27 14.12 -8.33
C THR A 84 8.75 15.04 -9.42
N LEU A 85 7.85 14.55 -10.26
CA LEU A 85 7.36 15.27 -11.44
C LEU A 85 6.17 16.19 -11.16
N VAL A 86 5.32 15.84 -10.19
CA VAL A 86 4.06 16.54 -9.90
C VAL A 86 4.15 17.30 -8.58
N PRO A 87 4.39 18.63 -8.59
CA PRO A 87 4.58 19.40 -7.35
C PRO A 87 3.37 19.40 -6.40
N SER A 88 2.17 19.16 -6.92
CA SER A 88 0.95 19.08 -6.12
C SER A 88 0.69 17.69 -5.54
N PHE A 89 1.46 16.68 -5.94
CA PHE A 89 1.33 15.31 -5.46
C PHE A 89 1.95 15.16 -4.07
N ASN A 90 1.19 14.58 -3.16
CA ASN A 90 1.63 14.28 -1.81
C ASN A 90 1.53 12.79 -1.56
N LEU A 91 2.61 12.23 -1.08
CA LEU A 91 2.67 10.87 -0.59
C LEU A 91 3.21 10.90 0.84
N ALA A 92 2.36 10.57 1.79
CA ALA A 92 2.79 10.38 3.16
C ALA A 92 3.46 9.01 3.28
N ARG A 93 4.78 8.97 3.49
CA ARG A 93 5.44 7.76 3.93
C ARG A 93 5.30 7.66 5.45
N GLN A 94 4.60 6.63 5.88
CA GLN A 94 4.27 6.42 7.29
C GLN A 94 4.85 5.08 7.75
N PRO A 95 6.05 5.08 8.34
CA PRO A 95 6.73 3.84 8.75
C PRO A 95 6.03 3.12 9.91
N ILE A 96 5.19 3.84 10.66
CA ILE A 96 4.41 3.33 11.78
C ILE A 96 2.99 3.89 11.68
N SER A 97 2.12 3.25 10.90
CA SER A 97 0.74 3.71 10.77
C SER A 97 -0.15 2.62 10.18
N ASP A 98 -0.36 1.55 10.92
CA ASP A 98 -1.26 0.47 10.52
C ASP A 98 -1.04 0.08 9.03
N GLY A 99 -2.11 -0.18 8.28
CA GLY A 99 -2.00 -0.53 6.86
C GLY A 99 -1.45 0.58 5.93
N ALA A 100 -1.36 1.84 6.37
CA ALA A 100 -0.77 2.92 5.57
C ALA A 100 0.75 2.77 5.34
N THR A 101 1.39 1.83 6.05
CA THR A 101 2.76 1.39 5.76
C THR A 101 2.83 0.61 4.44
N PHE A 102 1.77 -0.11 4.06
CA PHE A 102 1.73 -1.05 2.94
C PHE A 102 1.00 -0.48 1.73
N ILE A 103 -0.06 0.30 1.94
CA ILE A 103 -0.92 0.88 0.92
C ILE A 103 -0.71 2.39 0.88
N ARG A 104 -0.41 2.91 -0.31
CA ARG A 104 0.00 4.30 -0.52
C ARG A 104 -0.90 5.00 -1.55
N PRO A 105 -2.10 5.43 -1.14
CA PRO A 105 -3.02 6.11 -2.03
C PRO A 105 -2.55 7.52 -2.37
N ALA A 106 -2.82 7.94 -3.62
CA ALA A 106 -2.50 9.26 -4.11
C ALA A 106 -3.27 10.37 -3.38
N SER A 107 -2.60 11.50 -3.17
CA SER A 107 -3.22 12.74 -2.70
C SER A 107 -2.68 13.91 -3.51
N LEU A 108 -3.55 14.83 -3.89
CA LEU A 108 -3.19 16.07 -4.55
C LEU A 108 -3.51 17.26 -3.63
N ARG A 109 -2.64 18.28 -3.66
CA ARG A 109 -2.85 19.57 -3.00
C ARG A 109 -3.05 19.48 -1.47
N GLY A 110 -2.57 18.38 -0.86
CA GLY A 110 -2.71 18.14 0.59
C GLY A 110 -4.13 17.82 1.04
N LEU A 111 -5.05 17.53 0.12
CA LEU A 111 -6.41 17.11 0.44
C LEU A 111 -6.44 15.60 0.79
N PRO A 112 -7.46 15.12 1.50
CA PRO A 112 -7.66 13.70 1.76
C PRO A 112 -7.63 12.87 0.47
N THR A 113 -7.16 11.63 0.56
CA THR A 113 -6.89 10.77 -0.60
C THR A 113 -8.15 10.52 -1.45
N ASP A 114 -9.32 10.39 -0.83
CA ASP A 114 -10.63 10.21 -1.49
C ASP A 114 -11.10 11.41 -2.34
N LYS A 115 -10.33 12.51 -2.36
CA LYS A 115 -10.60 13.70 -3.18
C LYS A 115 -9.77 13.73 -4.46
N THR A 116 -8.89 12.74 -4.67
CA THR A 116 -8.06 12.59 -5.87
C THR A 116 -8.55 11.39 -6.67
N LEU A 117 -9.13 11.65 -7.85
CA LEU A 117 -9.59 10.59 -8.72
C LEU A 117 -8.42 9.95 -9.46
N VAL A 118 -8.34 8.62 -9.41
CA VAL A 118 -7.37 7.84 -10.17
C VAL A 118 -8.07 7.09 -11.29
N LEU A 119 -7.56 7.26 -12.50
CA LEU A 119 -8.02 6.60 -13.72
C LEU A 119 -6.89 5.75 -14.32
N VAL A 120 -7.26 4.70 -15.04
CA VAL A 120 -6.40 3.91 -15.93
C VAL A 120 -7.11 3.81 -17.27
N ASN A 121 -6.46 4.28 -18.36
CA ASN A 121 -7.09 4.40 -19.67
C ASN A 121 -8.48 5.07 -19.60
N SER A 122 -8.56 6.18 -18.82
CA SER A 122 -9.80 6.94 -18.58
C SER A 122 -10.93 6.19 -17.84
N LYS A 123 -10.68 5.00 -17.32
CA LYS A 123 -11.63 4.23 -16.48
C LYS A 123 -11.23 4.33 -15.02
N ARG A 124 -12.23 4.49 -14.13
CA ARG A 124 -11.98 4.55 -12.68
C ARG A 124 -11.24 3.34 -12.18
N ARG A 125 -10.21 3.56 -11.39
CA ARG A 125 -9.55 2.49 -10.64
C ARG A 125 -10.38 2.14 -9.41
N HIS A 126 -10.48 0.87 -9.04
CA HIS A 126 -11.10 0.43 -7.80
C HIS A 126 -10.29 0.89 -6.58
N ARG A 127 -10.95 1.04 -5.45
CA ARG A 127 -10.33 1.45 -4.19
C ARG A 127 -9.58 0.28 -3.54
N SER A 128 -8.53 0.61 -2.79
CA SER A 128 -7.86 -0.36 -1.92
C SER A 128 -8.73 -0.74 -0.73
N ALA A 129 -8.46 -1.90 -0.12
CA ALA A 129 -9.18 -2.34 1.08
C ALA A 129 -8.86 -1.52 2.33
N LEU A 130 -7.76 -0.77 2.33
CA LEU A 130 -7.39 0.04 3.50
C LEU A 130 -8.30 1.24 3.68
N VAL A 131 -8.95 1.31 4.85
CA VAL A 131 -9.53 2.55 5.39
C VAL A 131 -8.48 3.24 6.24
N SER A 132 -7.95 4.36 5.75
CA SER A 132 -6.87 5.09 6.41
C SER A 132 -7.36 5.83 7.64
N ILE A 133 -7.05 5.33 8.83
CA ILE A 133 -7.42 5.95 10.11
C ILE A 133 -6.75 7.31 10.25
N GLY A 134 -5.44 7.41 9.97
CA GLY A 134 -4.70 8.67 9.95
C GLY A 134 -5.11 9.63 8.83
N GLY A 135 -5.83 9.13 7.82
CA GLY A 135 -6.37 9.86 6.68
C GLY A 135 -7.87 10.17 6.80
N SER A 136 -8.40 10.34 7.99
CA SER A 136 -9.81 10.71 8.23
C SER A 136 -10.84 9.66 7.77
N GLY A 137 -10.48 8.39 7.77
CA GLY A 137 -11.36 7.29 7.35
C GLY A 137 -11.56 7.20 5.84
N THR A 138 -10.61 7.68 5.04
CA THR A 138 -10.70 7.69 3.58
C THR A 138 -10.14 6.44 2.94
N GLN A 139 -10.67 6.06 1.78
CA GLN A 139 -10.17 5.01 0.89
C GLN A 139 -9.86 5.58 -0.48
N ASN A 140 -8.79 5.09 -1.12
CA ASN A 140 -8.48 5.40 -2.51
C ASN A 140 -7.64 4.29 -3.14
N PRO A 141 -7.51 4.22 -4.48
CA PRO A 141 -6.63 3.26 -5.12
C PRO A 141 -5.17 3.34 -4.63
N ASP A 142 -4.55 2.19 -4.45
CA ASP A 142 -3.09 2.12 -4.27
C ASP A 142 -2.41 2.21 -5.64
N ILE A 143 -1.74 3.32 -5.91
CA ILE A 143 -1.07 3.52 -7.21
C ILE A 143 0.24 2.74 -7.35
N ALA A 144 0.80 2.19 -6.26
CA ALA A 144 1.92 1.26 -6.33
C ALA A 144 1.55 -0.05 -7.07
N THR A 145 0.25 -0.31 -7.27
CA THR A 145 -0.23 -1.45 -8.04
C THR A 145 -0.12 -1.28 -9.55
N ILE A 146 0.26 -0.09 -10.02
CA ILE A 146 0.45 0.26 -11.43
C ILE A 146 1.97 0.40 -11.68
N PRO A 147 2.66 -0.62 -12.21
CA PRO A 147 4.10 -0.55 -12.43
C PRO A 147 4.45 0.48 -13.50
N ALA A 148 5.52 1.24 -13.30
CA ALA A 148 5.98 2.25 -14.25
C ALA A 148 6.20 1.68 -15.65
N ALA A 149 6.65 0.42 -15.76
CA ALA A 149 6.84 -0.27 -17.03
C ALA A 149 5.57 -0.43 -17.88
N ALA A 150 4.37 -0.37 -17.26
CA ALA A 150 3.09 -0.46 -17.96
C ALA A 150 2.60 0.89 -18.48
N ILE A 151 3.21 2.01 -18.05
CA ILE A 151 2.71 3.36 -18.28
C ILE A 151 3.32 3.91 -19.57
N GLY A 152 2.47 4.35 -20.48
CA GLY A 152 2.85 5.11 -21.68
C GLY A 152 2.91 6.61 -21.42
N SER A 153 1.95 7.14 -20.65
CA SER A 153 1.95 8.52 -20.17
C SER A 153 1.09 8.69 -18.93
N VAL A 154 1.29 9.79 -18.22
CA VAL A 154 0.45 10.19 -17.09
C VAL A 154 -0.08 11.58 -17.32
N GLU A 155 -1.40 11.74 -17.26
CA GLU A 155 -2.07 13.03 -17.30
C GLU A 155 -2.51 13.44 -15.89
N VAL A 156 -2.10 14.61 -15.43
CA VAL A 156 -2.48 15.15 -14.12
C VAL A 156 -3.26 16.43 -14.27
N LEU A 157 -4.55 16.35 -14.06
CA LEU A 157 -5.43 17.52 -14.00
C LEU A 157 -5.39 18.08 -12.58
N ARG A 158 -4.75 19.26 -12.44
CA ARG A 158 -4.44 19.89 -11.15
C ARG A 158 -5.57 20.72 -10.56
N ASP A 159 -6.74 20.72 -11.14
CA ASP A 159 -7.88 21.48 -10.64
C ASP A 159 -9.09 20.60 -10.40
N GLY A 160 -10.09 21.13 -9.71
CA GLY A 160 -11.32 20.41 -9.44
C GLY A 160 -12.09 20.08 -10.72
N ALA A 161 -12.37 18.80 -10.92
CA ALA A 161 -13.11 18.30 -12.08
C ALA A 161 -14.41 17.58 -11.67
N SER A 162 -14.95 17.91 -10.52
CA SER A 162 -16.13 17.26 -9.94
C SER A 162 -17.36 17.37 -10.83
N ALA A 163 -17.49 18.42 -11.62
CA ALA A 163 -18.58 18.57 -12.57
C ALA A 163 -18.57 17.51 -13.69
N GLN A 164 -17.39 16.97 -14.03
CA GLN A 164 -17.24 15.95 -15.06
C GLN A 164 -17.12 14.54 -14.48
N TYR A 165 -16.43 14.40 -13.34
CA TYR A 165 -16.02 13.11 -12.81
C TYR A 165 -16.67 12.74 -11.47
N GLY A 166 -17.40 13.66 -10.81
CA GLY A 166 -18.02 13.42 -9.51
C GLY A 166 -17.18 13.89 -8.33
N SER A 167 -17.64 13.59 -7.12
CA SER A 167 -17.14 14.15 -5.86
C SER A 167 -15.71 13.74 -5.46
N ASP A 168 -15.17 12.71 -6.05
CA ASP A 168 -13.82 12.22 -5.82
C ASP A 168 -12.74 12.93 -6.66
N ALA A 169 -13.15 13.82 -7.58
CA ALA A 169 -12.25 14.65 -8.37
C ALA A 169 -12.18 16.12 -7.88
N ILE A 170 -12.27 16.35 -6.56
CA ILE A 170 -12.21 17.70 -5.97
C ILE A 170 -10.77 18.23 -5.97
N ALA A 171 -9.79 17.38 -5.63
CA ALA A 171 -8.38 17.76 -5.61
C ALA A 171 -7.76 17.74 -7.01
N GLY A 172 -8.28 16.92 -7.90
CA GLY A 172 -7.80 16.72 -9.26
C GLY A 172 -8.00 15.29 -9.73
N VAL A 173 -7.41 14.99 -10.90
CA VAL A 173 -7.48 13.67 -11.55
C VAL A 173 -6.07 13.25 -11.94
N ILE A 174 -5.72 12.00 -11.70
CA ILE A 174 -4.52 11.35 -12.23
C ILE A 174 -4.97 10.23 -13.15
N ASN A 175 -4.64 10.33 -14.44
CA ASN A 175 -4.99 9.32 -15.43
C ASN A 175 -3.73 8.65 -15.98
N PHE A 176 -3.59 7.37 -15.75
CA PHE A 176 -2.53 6.53 -16.28
C PHE A 176 -2.94 5.98 -17.63
N ILE A 177 -2.26 6.38 -18.68
CA ILE A 177 -2.41 5.82 -20.02
C ILE A 177 -1.41 4.67 -20.15
N LEU A 178 -1.91 3.50 -20.47
CA LEU A 178 -1.08 2.29 -20.59
C LEU A 178 -0.38 2.23 -21.94
N LYS A 179 0.79 1.56 -21.96
CA LYS A 179 1.47 1.24 -23.23
C LYS A 179 0.59 0.37 -24.11
N ASP A 180 0.60 0.65 -25.41
CA ASP A 180 -0.19 0.02 -26.47
C ASP A 180 0.68 -0.54 -27.61
N ASN A 181 1.97 -0.77 -27.33
CA ASN A 181 2.93 -1.25 -28.31
C ASN A 181 2.54 -2.65 -28.85
N ARG A 182 2.61 -2.79 -30.19
CA ARG A 182 2.34 -4.04 -30.91
C ARG A 182 3.57 -4.93 -31.07
N ASP A 183 4.74 -4.36 -30.90
CA ASP A 183 6.03 -5.04 -31.05
C ASP A 183 7.07 -4.43 -30.12
N GLY A 184 8.25 -5.02 -30.11
CA GLY A 184 9.33 -4.58 -29.27
C GLY A 184 9.09 -4.85 -27.79
N GLY A 185 9.96 -4.31 -26.98
CA GLY A 185 9.87 -4.45 -25.53
C GLY A 185 11.09 -3.88 -24.85
N SER A 186 11.01 -3.80 -23.52
CA SER A 186 12.07 -3.32 -22.65
C SER A 186 12.25 -4.24 -21.46
N LEU A 187 13.47 -4.31 -20.94
CA LEU A 187 13.80 -4.97 -19.69
C LEU A 187 14.76 -4.05 -18.92
N SER A 188 14.45 -3.72 -17.69
CA SER A 188 15.30 -2.97 -16.79
C SER A 188 15.58 -3.75 -15.52
N ILE A 189 16.78 -3.60 -15.00
CA ILE A 189 17.20 -4.12 -13.70
C ILE A 189 17.86 -2.97 -12.96
N ASP A 190 17.21 -2.55 -11.90
CA ASP A 190 17.69 -1.50 -11.00
C ASP A 190 18.13 -2.09 -9.68
N THR A 191 19.31 -1.69 -9.21
CA THR A 191 19.79 -2.06 -7.88
C THR A 191 20.36 -0.83 -7.19
N GLY A 192 20.10 -0.69 -5.92
CA GLY A 192 20.59 0.43 -5.13
C GLY A 192 20.69 0.10 -3.65
N GLU A 193 21.39 0.95 -2.94
CA GLU A 193 21.59 0.87 -1.50
C GLU A 193 21.87 2.28 -1.00
N TYR A 194 21.42 2.62 0.19
CA TYR A 194 21.77 3.90 0.80
C TYR A 194 23.23 3.94 1.24
N SER A 195 23.83 5.14 1.29
CA SER A 195 25.22 5.35 1.71
C SER A 195 25.52 4.86 3.13
N GLU A 196 24.49 4.68 3.94
CA GLU A 196 24.55 4.15 5.30
C GLU A 196 24.64 2.60 5.36
N GLY A 197 24.51 1.92 4.19
CA GLY A 197 24.63 0.48 4.08
C GLY A 197 23.35 -0.27 4.45
N ASP A 198 22.19 0.36 4.32
CA ASP A 198 20.86 -0.23 4.49
C ASP A 198 19.95 0.05 3.28
N GLY A 199 18.74 -0.51 3.29
CA GLY A 199 17.75 -0.29 2.26
C GLY A 199 18.20 -0.79 0.88
N LYS A 200 18.92 -1.91 0.84
CA LYS A 200 19.25 -2.54 -0.43
C LYS A 200 17.97 -2.86 -1.18
N LYS A 201 17.91 -2.39 -2.43
CA LYS A 201 16.74 -2.51 -3.29
C LYS A 201 17.11 -3.16 -4.60
N THR A 202 16.25 -4.03 -5.11
CA THR A 202 16.32 -4.58 -6.45
C THR A 202 14.94 -4.50 -7.09
N THR A 203 14.87 -3.91 -8.28
CA THR A 203 13.65 -3.86 -9.09
C THR A 203 13.98 -4.42 -10.49
N ILE A 204 13.16 -5.35 -10.95
CA ILE A 204 13.21 -5.89 -12.31
C ILE A 204 11.89 -5.54 -12.96
N THR A 205 11.93 -4.77 -14.04
CA THR A 205 10.74 -4.40 -14.80
C THR A 205 10.90 -4.80 -16.25
N GLY A 206 9.80 -5.14 -16.89
CA GLY A 206 9.79 -5.45 -18.31
C GLY A 206 8.46 -5.14 -18.95
N ASN A 207 8.51 -4.85 -20.25
CA ASN A 207 7.35 -4.70 -21.11
C ASN A 207 7.61 -5.41 -22.44
N ILE A 208 6.60 -6.03 -23.02
CA ILE A 208 6.62 -6.60 -24.36
C ILE A 208 5.32 -6.32 -25.08
N GLY A 209 5.44 -5.83 -26.32
CA GLY A 209 4.32 -5.69 -27.25
C GLY A 209 4.21 -6.90 -28.17
N LEU A 210 3.00 -7.34 -28.40
CA LEU A 210 2.67 -8.44 -29.29
C LEU A 210 1.52 -8.03 -30.21
N PRO A 211 1.55 -8.40 -31.52
CA PRO A 211 0.44 -8.16 -32.41
C PRO A 211 -0.74 -9.09 -32.08
N LEU A 212 -1.95 -8.54 -32.13
CA LEU A 212 -3.20 -9.30 -32.06
C LEU A 212 -3.88 -9.24 -33.43
N GLY A 213 -3.63 -10.23 -34.28
CA GLY A 213 -4.00 -10.16 -35.69
C GLY A 213 -3.32 -9.00 -36.43
N ASP A 214 -4.01 -8.48 -37.46
CA ASP A 214 -3.48 -7.35 -38.25
C ASP A 214 -3.83 -5.99 -37.63
N ASP A 215 -4.89 -5.92 -36.83
CA ASP A 215 -5.50 -4.66 -36.38
C ASP A 215 -5.54 -4.50 -34.85
N GLY A 216 -4.79 -5.33 -34.11
CA GLY A 216 -4.78 -5.27 -32.66
C GLY A 216 -3.39 -5.36 -32.04
N PHE A 217 -3.33 -5.14 -30.74
CA PHE A 217 -2.13 -5.23 -29.91
C PHE A 217 -2.43 -5.91 -28.58
N ILE A 218 -1.39 -6.49 -27.99
CA ILE A 218 -1.35 -6.91 -26.58
C ILE A 218 -0.02 -6.41 -26.02
N SER A 219 -0.07 -5.52 -25.05
CA SER A 219 1.09 -5.05 -24.31
C SER A 219 1.08 -5.69 -22.92
N VAL A 220 2.15 -6.39 -22.55
CA VAL A 220 2.30 -7.08 -21.27
C VAL A 220 3.47 -6.46 -20.53
N SER A 221 3.22 -6.01 -19.31
CA SER A 221 4.22 -5.46 -18.41
C SER A 221 4.30 -6.26 -17.13
N GLY A 222 5.51 -6.39 -16.58
CA GLY A 222 5.76 -7.07 -15.32
C GLY A 222 6.75 -6.32 -14.45
N GLU A 223 6.62 -6.50 -13.15
CA GLU A 223 7.54 -5.97 -12.15
C GLU A 223 7.78 -7.00 -11.06
N PHE A 224 9.05 -7.13 -10.68
CA PHE A 224 9.46 -7.75 -9.43
C PHE A 224 10.26 -6.71 -8.62
N TYR A 225 9.95 -6.59 -7.34
CA TYR A 225 10.52 -5.61 -6.43
C TYR A 225 10.88 -6.29 -5.11
N GLU A 226 12.08 -6.03 -4.60
CA GLU A 226 12.54 -6.45 -3.29
C GLU A 226 13.33 -5.30 -2.66
N ALA A 227 13.05 -4.96 -1.41
CA ALA A 227 13.77 -3.94 -0.67
C ALA A 227 13.94 -4.34 0.78
N ASP A 228 15.17 -4.19 1.28
CA ASP A 228 15.47 -4.32 2.71
C ASP A 228 14.97 -3.08 3.46
N ALA A 229 14.57 -3.28 4.72
CA ALA A 229 14.17 -2.20 5.60
C ALA A 229 15.30 -1.18 5.81
N THR A 230 14.91 0.07 6.08
CA THR A 230 15.83 1.12 6.49
C THR A 230 15.63 1.51 7.94
N SER A 231 16.69 1.91 8.60
CA SER A 231 16.61 2.52 9.92
C SER A 231 17.70 3.57 10.10
N ARG A 232 17.29 4.79 10.47
CA ARG A 232 18.20 5.87 10.88
C ARG A 232 18.11 6.09 12.40
N GLY A 233 17.43 5.18 13.09
CA GLY A 233 17.37 5.16 14.53
C GLY A 233 18.71 4.84 15.15
N VAL A 234 18.94 5.37 16.33
CA VAL A 234 20.06 5.01 17.20
C VAL A 234 19.50 4.33 18.44
N GLN A 235 20.37 3.63 19.17
CA GLN A 235 19.97 3.06 20.44
C GLN A 235 19.37 4.14 21.34
N TYR A 236 18.16 3.88 21.83
CA TYR A 236 17.51 4.80 22.74
C TYR A 236 18.29 4.86 24.07
N CYS A 237 18.63 6.09 24.47
CA CYS A 237 19.18 6.39 25.78
C CYS A 237 18.41 7.55 26.38
N GLY A 238 17.59 7.29 27.38
CA GLY A 238 16.72 8.31 27.99
C GLY A 238 16.07 7.83 29.26
N SER A 239 14.90 8.38 29.59
CA SER A 239 14.20 8.10 30.84
C SER A 239 13.77 6.63 31.01
N TRP A 240 13.70 5.86 29.92
CA TRP A 240 13.23 4.49 29.99
C TRP A 240 14.37 3.51 30.16
N PHE A 241 15.43 3.69 29.34
CA PHE A 241 16.46 2.71 29.30
C PHE A 241 17.62 3.13 28.39
N CYS A 242 18.84 2.75 28.76
CA CYS A 242 20.03 2.94 27.94
C CYS A 242 21.00 1.79 28.22
N VAL A 243 21.37 1.08 27.17
CA VAL A 243 22.28 -0.10 27.29
C VAL A 243 23.71 0.20 26.87
N ASP A 244 23.97 1.36 26.27
CA ASP A 244 25.33 1.74 25.87
C ASP A 244 26.03 2.50 27.02
N PRO A 245 27.05 1.90 27.65
CA PRO A 245 27.78 2.54 28.73
C PRO A 245 28.53 3.80 28.30
N SER A 246 28.73 4.01 27.01
CA SER A 246 29.41 5.20 26.48
C SER A 246 28.50 6.38 26.26
N ASP A 247 27.16 6.18 26.27
CA ASP A 247 26.19 7.24 26.08
C ASP A 247 26.06 8.11 27.35
N ALA A 248 25.94 9.43 27.16
CA ALA A 248 25.76 10.37 28.25
C ALA A 248 24.45 10.19 29.04
N GLY A 249 23.45 9.52 28.45
CA GLY A 249 22.19 9.14 29.08
C GLY A 249 22.28 7.88 29.94
N TYR A 250 23.39 7.14 29.87
CA TYR A 250 23.60 5.94 30.66
C TYR A 250 23.55 6.26 32.16
N ASN A 251 22.80 5.50 32.92
CA ASN A 251 22.55 5.75 34.36
C ASN A 251 21.73 7.01 34.69
N SER A 252 21.13 7.70 33.72
CA SER A 252 20.43 8.97 34.00
C SER A 252 18.99 8.78 34.46
N SER A 253 18.37 7.60 34.30
CA SER A 253 16.97 7.38 34.66
C SER A 253 16.82 6.59 35.97
N ALA A 254 15.68 6.82 36.66
CA ALA A 254 15.34 6.07 37.87
C ALA A 254 15.07 4.57 37.59
N TRP A 255 14.74 4.21 36.37
CA TRP A 255 14.54 2.83 35.90
C TRP A 255 15.85 2.10 35.64
N TYR A 256 16.91 2.85 35.57
CA TYR A 256 18.21 2.39 35.15
C TYR A 256 18.72 1.24 36.04
N THR A 257 18.70 1.43 37.37
CA THR A 257 19.24 0.49 38.35
C THR A 257 18.48 -0.83 38.36
N GLU A 258 17.16 -0.81 38.15
CA GLU A 258 16.32 -2.01 38.16
C GLU A 258 16.55 -2.89 36.92
N PHE A 259 16.69 -2.27 35.74
CA PHE A 259 16.68 -2.99 34.50
C PHE A 259 18.02 -3.07 33.78
N THR A 260 18.87 -2.07 33.87
CA THR A 260 20.12 -2.03 33.12
C THR A 260 21.28 -2.71 33.82
N GLU A 261 21.19 -2.92 35.12
CA GLU A 261 22.16 -3.71 35.88
C GLU A 261 21.80 -5.22 35.84
N ASP A 262 20.57 -5.60 35.48
CA ASP A 262 20.17 -6.98 35.32
C ASP A 262 20.72 -7.57 34.00
N PRO A 263 21.61 -8.56 34.04
CA PRO A 263 22.16 -9.18 32.84
C PRO A 263 21.09 -9.82 31.94
N THR A 264 19.99 -10.32 32.53
CA THR A 264 18.87 -10.94 31.79
C THR A 264 18.15 -9.88 30.98
N TYR A 265 17.91 -8.73 31.58
CA TYR A 265 17.30 -7.59 30.89
C TYR A 265 18.16 -7.11 29.74
N GLN A 266 19.45 -6.85 29.98
CA GLN A 266 20.39 -6.40 28.95
C GLN A 266 20.48 -7.38 27.78
N ALA A 267 20.50 -8.68 28.06
CA ALA A 267 20.50 -9.73 27.04
C ALA A 267 19.16 -9.77 26.26
N GLY A 268 18.06 -9.33 26.86
CA GLY A 268 16.73 -9.27 26.24
C GLY A 268 16.55 -8.10 25.28
N VAL A 269 17.27 -6.99 25.46
CA VAL A 269 17.11 -5.77 24.66
C VAL A 269 17.29 -5.99 23.16
N PRO A 270 18.28 -6.72 22.66
CA PRO A 270 18.40 -7.00 21.24
C PRO A 270 17.20 -7.78 20.67
N ASN A 271 16.51 -8.56 21.52
CA ASN A 271 15.31 -9.31 21.14
C ASN A 271 14.04 -8.45 21.15
N ALA A 272 14.07 -7.30 21.81
CA ALA A 272 12.94 -6.37 21.81
C ALA A 272 12.66 -5.84 20.40
N ASN A 273 13.68 -5.80 19.57
CA ASN A 273 13.59 -5.33 18.19
C ASN A 273 14.23 -6.34 17.21
N VAL A 274 13.53 -7.41 16.96
CA VAL A 274 13.99 -8.50 16.09
C VAL A 274 14.27 -7.96 14.68
N GLY A 275 15.49 -8.15 14.21
CA GLY A 275 15.93 -7.78 12.86
C GLY A 275 16.65 -6.44 12.75
N TYR A 276 16.63 -5.57 13.77
CA TYR A 276 17.25 -4.23 13.74
C TYR A 276 18.38 -4.03 14.75
N GLY A 277 18.94 -5.13 15.28
CA GLY A 277 20.01 -5.06 16.26
C GLY A 277 19.56 -4.42 17.57
N ASN A 278 20.28 -3.39 18.02
CA ASN A 278 19.98 -2.68 19.27
C ASN A 278 18.98 -1.53 19.11
N VAL A 279 18.50 -1.23 17.90
CA VAL A 279 17.54 -0.17 17.64
C VAL A 279 16.14 -0.68 17.96
N VAL A 280 15.55 -0.18 19.04
CA VAL A 280 14.24 -0.63 19.52
C VAL A 280 13.05 0.03 18.83
N GLN A 281 13.26 1.11 18.09
CA GLN A 281 12.25 1.78 17.25
C GLN A 281 12.82 2.08 15.86
N PRO A 282 12.79 1.13 14.93
CA PRO A 282 13.30 1.32 13.58
C PRO A 282 12.28 2.10 12.74
N TRP A 283 12.38 3.40 12.74
CA TRP A 283 11.49 4.30 12.02
C TRP A 283 12.00 4.56 10.61
N GLY A 284 11.98 3.54 9.78
CA GLY A 284 12.39 3.61 8.39
C GLY A 284 11.37 2.95 7.46
N GLU A 285 11.77 2.75 6.22
CA GLU A 285 10.98 1.96 5.26
C GLU A 285 10.90 0.52 5.74
N PRO A 286 9.78 -0.18 5.54
CA PRO A 286 9.66 -1.60 5.86
C PRO A 286 10.48 -2.47 4.90
N ASP A 287 10.79 -3.70 5.31
CA ASP A 287 11.07 -4.76 4.35
C ASP A 287 9.88 -4.93 3.42
N ALA A 288 10.12 -5.04 2.11
CA ALA A 288 9.04 -5.20 1.16
C ALA A 288 9.45 -6.07 -0.03
N GLU A 289 8.53 -6.92 -0.47
CA GLU A 289 8.64 -7.72 -1.68
C GLU A 289 7.33 -7.64 -2.46
N ALA A 290 7.40 -7.50 -3.80
CA ALA A 290 6.21 -7.46 -4.64
C ALA A 290 6.47 -8.09 -6.00
N ALA A 291 5.41 -8.65 -6.57
CA ALA A 291 5.38 -9.07 -7.97
C ALA A 291 4.06 -8.64 -8.61
N SER A 292 4.13 -8.10 -9.81
CA SER A 292 2.95 -7.65 -10.56
C SER A 292 3.04 -8.00 -12.03
N ILE A 293 1.86 -8.14 -12.62
CA ILE A 293 1.66 -8.21 -14.07
C ILE A 293 0.55 -7.24 -14.45
N PHE A 294 0.73 -6.53 -15.56
CA PHE A 294 -0.27 -5.66 -16.16
C PHE A 294 -0.40 -5.97 -17.64
N ILE A 295 -1.62 -6.06 -18.15
CA ILE A 295 -1.92 -6.35 -19.55
C ILE A 295 -2.81 -5.23 -20.09
N ASN A 296 -2.49 -4.73 -21.29
CA ASN A 296 -3.33 -3.84 -22.06
C ASN A 296 -3.48 -4.39 -23.47
N ALA A 297 -4.73 -4.47 -23.97
CA ALA A 297 -5.03 -5.02 -25.28
C ALA A 297 -6.10 -4.18 -25.96
N GLY A 298 -5.94 -3.99 -27.26
CA GLY A 298 -6.91 -3.34 -28.13
C GLY A 298 -7.02 -4.09 -29.46
N TYR A 299 -8.20 -4.08 -30.05
CA TYR A 299 -8.47 -4.66 -31.35
C TYR A 299 -9.49 -3.82 -32.12
N GLN A 300 -9.08 -3.31 -33.29
CA GLN A 300 -9.97 -2.59 -34.19
C GLN A 300 -10.88 -3.61 -34.86
N ILE A 301 -12.18 -3.51 -34.64
CA ILE A 301 -13.18 -4.44 -35.22
C ILE A 301 -13.53 -4.00 -36.64
N ASP A 302 -13.70 -2.69 -36.82
CA ASP A 302 -13.93 -2.02 -38.09
C ASP A 302 -13.37 -0.58 -38.00
N ASP A 303 -13.56 0.24 -39.04
CA ASP A 303 -13.01 1.60 -39.11
C ASP A 303 -13.45 2.52 -37.95
N ASP A 304 -14.59 2.24 -37.35
CA ASP A 304 -15.26 3.10 -36.36
C ASP A 304 -15.39 2.44 -34.97
N THR A 305 -15.00 1.17 -34.82
CA THR A 305 -15.24 0.41 -33.57
C THR A 305 -13.99 -0.30 -33.09
N GLU A 306 -13.61 -0.05 -31.87
CA GLU A 306 -12.52 -0.72 -31.14
C GLU A 306 -13.05 -1.49 -29.93
N ALA A 307 -12.59 -2.73 -29.76
CA ALA A 307 -12.69 -3.48 -28.50
C ALA A 307 -11.40 -3.34 -27.72
N TYR A 308 -11.49 -3.17 -26.41
CA TYR A 308 -10.33 -3.06 -25.53
C TYR A 308 -10.49 -3.84 -24.25
N ALA A 309 -9.37 -4.29 -23.69
CA ALA A 309 -9.32 -4.88 -22.37
C ALA A 309 -7.99 -4.57 -21.69
N PHE A 310 -8.02 -4.31 -20.39
CA PHE A 310 -6.82 -4.18 -19.59
C PHE A 310 -7.05 -4.64 -18.16
N GLY A 311 -5.96 -5.01 -17.49
CA GLY A 311 -6.06 -5.48 -16.11
C GLY A 311 -4.71 -5.77 -15.51
N ASN A 312 -4.72 -6.03 -14.20
CA ASN A 312 -3.54 -6.36 -13.44
C ASN A 312 -3.80 -7.42 -12.38
N TYR A 313 -2.73 -8.02 -11.95
CA TYR A 313 -2.63 -8.77 -10.72
C TYR A 313 -1.32 -8.38 -10.02
N ARG A 314 -1.40 -8.03 -8.73
CA ARG A 314 -0.25 -7.73 -7.88
C ARG A 314 -0.38 -8.48 -6.57
N LYS A 315 0.73 -8.99 -6.08
CA LYS A 315 0.89 -9.45 -4.71
C LYS A 315 2.12 -8.80 -4.10
N SER A 316 1.99 -8.29 -2.87
CA SER A 316 3.10 -7.72 -2.13
C SER A 316 3.05 -8.13 -0.67
N GLU A 317 4.22 -8.28 -0.07
CA GLU A 317 4.42 -8.55 1.36
C GLU A 317 5.29 -7.44 1.92
N SER A 318 4.94 -6.91 3.09
CA SER A 318 5.74 -5.90 3.77
C SER A 318 5.76 -6.15 5.26
N ASP A 319 6.89 -5.86 5.91
CA ASP A 319 7.10 -6.08 7.33
C ASP A 319 7.62 -4.80 8.00
N GLY A 320 6.73 -4.12 8.72
CA GLY A 320 7.00 -2.90 9.48
C GLY A 320 7.09 -3.15 10.99
N SER A 321 7.13 -2.08 11.75
CA SER A 321 7.13 -2.15 13.22
C SER A 321 6.27 -1.08 13.83
N PHE A 322 5.79 -1.36 15.04
CA PHE A 322 5.11 -0.38 15.89
C PHE A 322 6.07 0.29 16.87
N PHE A 323 5.50 1.06 17.81
CA PHE A 323 6.22 1.67 18.91
C PHE A 323 6.76 0.62 19.88
N TYR A 324 7.94 0.85 20.41
CA TYR A 324 8.57 0.05 21.44
C TYR A 324 7.72 0.03 22.73
N ARG A 325 7.48 -1.16 23.23
CA ARG A 325 6.86 -1.42 24.53
C ARG A 325 7.98 -1.64 25.55
N TYR A 326 8.38 -0.54 26.19
CA TYR A 326 9.43 -0.57 27.21
C TYR A 326 8.93 -1.24 28.50
N PRO A 327 9.84 -1.76 29.34
CA PRO A 327 9.48 -2.31 30.65
C PRO A 327 8.62 -1.35 31.46
N ARG A 328 7.58 -1.89 32.09
CA ARG A 328 6.56 -1.11 32.84
C ARG A 328 5.72 -0.14 31.94
N ASN A 329 5.76 -0.30 30.64
CA ASN A 329 4.73 0.26 29.79
C ASN A 329 3.37 -0.38 30.12
N GLY A 330 2.26 0.32 29.97
CA GLY A 330 0.93 -0.18 30.29
C GLY A 330 0.50 -1.50 29.59
N THR A 331 1.27 -2.00 28.64
CA THR A 331 1.14 -3.35 28.07
C THR A 331 2.05 -4.38 28.76
N ILE A 332 2.92 -3.98 29.66
CA ILE A 332 3.90 -4.81 30.37
C ILE A 332 3.77 -4.57 31.88
N GLU A 333 2.55 -4.52 32.38
CA GLU A 333 2.27 -4.46 33.81
C GLU A 333 2.29 -5.84 34.43
N GLN A 334 2.65 -5.90 35.71
CA GLN A 334 2.57 -7.13 36.48
C GLN A 334 1.10 -7.49 36.70
N LEU A 335 0.79 -8.78 36.57
CA LEU A 335 -0.58 -9.28 36.67
C LEU A 335 -0.69 -10.30 37.81
N ARG A 336 -1.73 -10.18 38.63
CA ARG A 336 -2.05 -11.15 39.68
C ARG A 336 -2.67 -12.41 39.05
N GLU A 337 -2.09 -13.58 39.30
CA GLU A 337 -2.61 -14.86 38.80
C GLU A 337 -3.58 -15.54 39.77
N ALA A 338 -4.27 -16.57 39.30
CA ALA A 338 -5.31 -17.27 40.06
C ALA A 338 -4.81 -17.95 41.35
N ASP A 339 -3.54 -18.25 41.45
CA ASP A 339 -2.89 -18.80 42.66
C ASP A 339 -2.44 -17.71 43.65
N GLY A 340 -2.68 -16.43 43.30
CA GLY A 340 -2.23 -15.28 44.07
C GLY A 340 -0.78 -14.85 43.80
N GLY A 341 -0.09 -15.53 42.90
CA GLY A 341 1.25 -15.16 42.42
C GLY A 341 1.22 -13.94 41.49
N ILE A 342 2.39 -13.42 41.17
CA ILE A 342 2.58 -12.35 40.20
C ILE A 342 3.18 -12.93 38.93
N TYR A 343 2.56 -12.65 37.79
CA TYR A 343 3.16 -12.83 36.49
C TYR A 343 3.72 -11.49 36.01
N ASP A 344 4.99 -11.47 35.62
CA ASP A 344 5.63 -10.33 34.98
C ASP A 344 5.81 -10.64 33.49
N PRO A 345 5.24 -9.86 32.55
CA PRO A 345 5.47 -10.07 31.12
C PRO A 345 6.94 -9.98 30.69
N LEU A 346 7.79 -9.36 31.52
CA LEU A 346 9.26 -9.37 31.30
C LEU A 346 9.87 -10.78 31.34
N GLU A 347 9.16 -11.78 31.90
CA GLU A 347 9.55 -13.19 31.78
C GLU A 347 9.54 -13.66 30.30
N LYS A 348 8.64 -13.10 29.47
CA LYS A 348 8.59 -13.37 28.01
C LYS A 348 9.48 -12.45 27.22
N TYR A 349 9.60 -11.20 27.64
CA TYR A 349 10.30 -10.12 26.96
C TYR A 349 11.15 -9.33 27.96
N PRO A 350 12.32 -9.84 28.36
CA PRO A 350 13.13 -9.23 29.42
C PRO A 350 13.50 -7.77 29.17
N GLY A 351 13.64 -7.36 27.93
CA GLY A 351 13.93 -5.99 27.52
C GLY A 351 12.74 -5.22 27.00
N GLY A 352 11.51 -5.68 27.25
CA GLY A 352 10.35 -5.18 26.52
C GLY A 352 10.30 -5.74 25.10
N PHE A 353 9.47 -5.15 24.21
CA PHE A 353 9.34 -5.60 22.82
C PHE A 353 8.86 -4.50 21.88
N THR A 354 9.21 -4.64 20.61
CA THR A 354 8.65 -3.85 19.52
C THR A 354 7.79 -4.75 18.66
N PRO A 355 6.46 -4.55 18.63
CA PRO A 355 5.59 -5.36 17.78
C PRO A 355 5.98 -5.24 16.31
N ARG A 356 5.94 -6.35 15.59
CA ARG A 356 6.13 -6.42 14.14
C ARG A 356 4.76 -6.47 13.49
N PHE A 357 4.58 -5.68 12.44
CA PHE A 357 3.33 -5.60 11.70
C PHE A 357 3.60 -5.92 10.25
N GLU A 358 3.12 -7.09 9.84
CA GLU A 358 3.28 -7.60 8.50
C GLU A 358 1.94 -7.47 7.77
N GLY A 359 2.00 -7.08 6.49
CA GLY A 359 0.85 -6.98 5.61
C GLY A 359 1.10 -7.69 4.30
N ASP A 360 0.23 -8.65 4.00
CA ASP A 360 0.11 -9.27 2.68
C ASP A 360 -0.99 -8.53 1.91
N VAL A 361 -0.64 -7.93 0.77
CA VAL A 361 -1.59 -7.18 -0.05
C VAL A 361 -1.76 -7.86 -1.40
N MET A 362 -3.01 -8.13 -1.79
CA MET A 362 -3.40 -8.57 -3.12
C MET A 362 -4.23 -7.49 -3.80
N ASP A 363 -3.95 -7.24 -5.07
CA ASP A 363 -4.72 -6.32 -5.91
C ASP A 363 -4.96 -6.96 -7.29
N PHE A 364 -6.22 -6.98 -7.68
CA PHE A 364 -6.68 -7.50 -8.96
C PHE A 364 -7.63 -6.54 -9.64
N SER A 365 -7.50 -6.37 -10.95
CA SER A 365 -8.48 -5.63 -11.73
C SER A 365 -8.52 -6.13 -13.15
N ILE A 366 -9.74 -6.12 -13.71
CA ILE A 366 -9.98 -6.32 -15.12
C ILE A 366 -11.04 -5.32 -15.61
N VAL A 367 -10.78 -4.73 -16.76
CA VAL A 367 -11.69 -3.84 -17.48
C VAL A 367 -11.82 -4.38 -18.91
N GLY A 368 -13.02 -4.38 -19.45
CA GLY A 368 -13.26 -4.67 -20.85
C GLY A 368 -14.37 -3.82 -21.41
N GLY A 369 -14.25 -3.41 -22.65
CA GLY A 369 -15.23 -2.51 -23.27
C GLY A 369 -15.11 -2.43 -24.79
N MET A 370 -16.03 -1.67 -25.34
CA MET A 370 -16.05 -1.28 -26.76
C MET A 370 -16.31 0.22 -26.84
N ARG A 371 -15.57 0.88 -27.73
CA ARG A 371 -15.76 2.30 -28.05
C ARG A 371 -15.76 2.53 -29.54
N GLY A 372 -16.45 3.58 -29.95
CA GLY A 372 -16.52 3.88 -31.37
C GLY A 372 -17.44 5.05 -31.68
N SER A 373 -17.69 5.25 -32.98
CA SER A 373 -18.56 6.27 -33.55
C SER A 373 -19.61 5.63 -34.41
N LEU A 374 -20.84 6.10 -34.34
CA LEU A 374 -21.93 5.73 -35.23
C LEU A 374 -22.03 6.71 -36.41
N ASP A 375 -22.65 6.29 -37.53
CA ASP A 375 -22.81 7.08 -38.76
C ASP A 375 -23.48 8.48 -38.53
N ASN A 376 -24.22 8.63 -37.46
CA ASN A 376 -24.86 9.89 -37.09
C ASN A 376 -23.97 10.83 -36.26
N GLY A 377 -22.68 10.48 -36.04
CA GLY A 377 -21.72 11.24 -35.26
C GLY A 377 -21.82 11.04 -33.74
N LEU A 378 -22.64 10.09 -33.26
CA LEU A 378 -22.69 9.72 -31.86
C LEU A 378 -21.51 8.83 -31.52
N ASN A 379 -20.64 9.32 -30.66
CA ASN A 379 -19.56 8.49 -30.07
C ASN A 379 -20.09 7.77 -28.83
N TYR A 380 -19.60 6.54 -28.63
CA TYR A 380 -19.96 5.72 -27.48
C TYR A 380 -18.73 5.04 -26.87
N ASP A 381 -18.80 4.76 -25.57
CA ASP A 381 -17.86 3.90 -24.84
C ASP A 381 -18.62 3.12 -23.77
N ILE A 382 -18.73 1.82 -23.95
CA ILE A 382 -19.47 0.90 -23.07
C ILE A 382 -18.47 -0.07 -22.46
N SER A 383 -18.43 -0.17 -21.13
CA SER A 383 -17.44 -0.97 -20.44
C SER A 383 -17.98 -1.62 -19.17
N GLY A 384 -17.33 -2.72 -18.79
CA GLY A 384 -17.46 -3.37 -17.51
C GLY A 384 -16.11 -3.46 -16.79
N ARG A 385 -16.12 -3.34 -15.47
CA ARG A 385 -14.95 -3.43 -14.61
C ARG A 385 -15.25 -4.33 -13.41
N ARG A 386 -14.29 -5.20 -13.07
CA ARG A 386 -14.20 -5.87 -11.77
C ARG A 386 -12.86 -5.49 -11.12
N GLY A 387 -12.87 -5.12 -9.85
CA GLY A 387 -11.67 -4.86 -9.05
C GLY A 387 -11.79 -5.47 -7.68
N GLU A 388 -10.66 -5.90 -7.13
CA GLU A 388 -10.56 -6.49 -5.78
C GLU A 388 -9.23 -6.09 -5.16
N SER A 389 -9.28 -5.68 -3.90
CA SER A 389 -8.11 -5.41 -3.08
C SER A 389 -8.30 -6.10 -1.74
N GLU A 390 -7.28 -6.83 -1.30
CA GLU A 390 -7.24 -7.53 -0.02
C GLU A 390 -5.99 -7.15 0.74
N VAL A 391 -6.13 -6.97 2.05
CA VAL A 391 -5.03 -6.77 3.00
C VAL A 391 -5.19 -7.77 4.12
N SER A 392 -4.22 -8.68 4.24
CA SER A 392 -4.15 -9.65 5.34
C SER A 392 -3.06 -9.24 6.32
N TYR A 393 -3.37 -9.23 7.59
CA TYR A 393 -2.45 -8.75 8.63
C TYR A 393 -1.87 -9.87 9.47
N THR A 394 -0.59 -9.75 9.81
CA THR A 394 0.06 -10.54 10.86
C THR A 394 0.74 -9.60 11.85
N LEU A 395 0.45 -9.78 13.13
CA LEU A 395 1.07 -9.04 14.22
C LEU A 395 1.98 -9.98 15.01
N GLY A 396 3.28 -9.78 14.89
CA GLY A 396 4.31 -10.59 15.54
C GLY A 396 5.02 -9.86 16.68
N ASN A 397 5.82 -10.60 17.44
CA ASN A 397 6.63 -10.06 18.55
C ASN A 397 5.82 -9.20 19.52
N THR A 398 4.65 -9.68 19.94
CA THR A 398 3.69 -8.96 20.78
C THR A 398 3.00 -9.88 21.77
N ILE A 399 2.09 -9.34 22.57
CA ILE A 399 1.20 -10.08 23.48
C ILE A 399 -0.21 -9.49 23.44
N ASN A 400 -1.20 -10.30 23.80
CA ASN A 400 -2.48 -9.82 24.30
C ASN A 400 -2.39 -9.71 25.84
N PRO A 401 -2.23 -8.51 26.43
CA PRO A 401 -1.99 -8.35 27.86
C PRO A 401 -3.08 -8.96 28.71
N SER A 402 -4.33 -8.92 28.23
CA SER A 402 -5.48 -9.45 28.98
C SER A 402 -5.43 -10.96 29.19
N MET A 403 -4.64 -11.68 28.40
CA MET A 403 -4.46 -13.13 28.53
C MET A 403 -3.33 -13.52 29.51
N GLY A 404 -2.56 -12.55 29.99
CA GLY A 404 -1.44 -12.80 30.91
C GLY A 404 -0.41 -13.79 30.35
N ARG A 405 0.03 -14.72 31.17
CA ARG A 405 1.02 -15.76 30.82
C ARG A 405 0.59 -16.64 29.63
N ALA A 406 -0.70 -16.82 29.40
CA ALA A 406 -1.24 -17.67 28.34
C ALA A 406 -1.19 -16.98 26.94
N SER A 407 -0.88 -15.68 26.86
CA SER A 407 -0.84 -14.96 25.60
C SER A 407 0.12 -15.57 24.59
N PRO A 408 -0.27 -15.81 23.33
CA PRO A 408 0.65 -16.04 22.21
C PRO A 408 1.60 -14.85 21.98
N LYS A 409 2.60 -15.01 21.11
CA LYS A 409 3.55 -13.96 20.69
C LYS A 409 3.32 -13.48 19.27
N SER A 410 2.35 -14.06 18.56
CA SER A 410 1.97 -13.69 17.19
C SER A 410 0.48 -13.90 17.02
N PHE A 411 -0.15 -13.09 16.19
CA PHE A 411 -1.58 -13.08 15.94
C PHE A 411 -1.86 -12.79 14.47
N HIS A 412 -2.98 -13.34 13.98
CA HIS A 412 -3.63 -12.91 12.76
C HIS A 412 -4.88 -12.08 13.14
N PRO A 413 -4.83 -10.73 13.12
CA PRO A 413 -5.95 -9.89 13.57
C PRO A 413 -7.16 -9.95 12.64
N GLY A 414 -6.97 -10.28 11.37
CA GLY A 414 -8.00 -10.38 10.35
C GLY A 414 -7.60 -9.76 9.02
N ASP A 415 -8.54 -9.79 8.06
CA ASP A 415 -8.33 -9.29 6.72
C ASP A 415 -9.35 -8.22 6.38
N LEU A 416 -8.96 -7.33 5.46
CA LEU A 416 -9.83 -6.32 4.86
C LEU A 416 -9.94 -6.60 3.37
N ILE A 417 -11.16 -6.65 2.84
CA ILE A 417 -11.42 -6.95 1.43
C ILE A 417 -12.35 -5.87 0.88
N ASN A 418 -11.98 -5.27 -0.25
CA ASN A 418 -12.82 -4.37 -1.03
C ASN A 418 -13.02 -4.93 -2.43
N GLU A 419 -14.26 -5.13 -2.84
CA GLU A 419 -14.65 -5.62 -4.14
C GLU A 419 -15.52 -4.60 -4.84
N GLU A 420 -15.24 -4.32 -6.11
CA GLU A 420 -16.06 -3.42 -6.92
C GLU A 420 -16.40 -4.06 -8.27
N THR A 421 -17.66 -3.95 -8.67
CA THR A 421 -18.11 -4.25 -10.03
C THR A 421 -18.83 -3.05 -10.61
N GLN A 422 -18.38 -2.58 -11.77
CA GLN A 422 -18.95 -1.40 -12.41
C GLN A 422 -19.31 -1.70 -13.86
N PHE A 423 -20.48 -1.21 -14.28
CA PHE A 423 -20.86 -1.08 -15.68
C PHE A 423 -21.03 0.40 -15.99
N GLN A 424 -20.50 0.84 -17.13
CA GLN A 424 -20.52 2.24 -17.56
C GLN A 424 -20.81 2.32 -19.03
N ALA A 425 -21.63 3.29 -19.41
CA ALA A 425 -21.90 3.68 -20.78
C ALA A 425 -21.83 5.21 -20.90
N ASP A 426 -20.91 5.68 -21.70
CA ASP A 426 -20.69 7.11 -21.99
C ASP A 426 -20.98 7.37 -23.47
N PHE A 427 -21.64 8.51 -23.74
CA PHE A 427 -22.00 8.95 -25.07
C PHE A 427 -21.66 10.42 -25.21
N ASN A 428 -21.25 10.83 -26.43
CA ASN A 428 -21.12 12.21 -26.77
C ASN A 428 -21.44 12.44 -28.26
N ILE A 429 -21.96 13.61 -28.57
CA ILE A 429 -22.28 14.05 -29.95
C ILE A 429 -22.03 15.54 -30.09
N GLU A 430 -21.42 15.93 -31.19
CA GLU A 430 -21.30 17.34 -31.59
C GLU A 430 -22.50 17.72 -32.43
N LEU A 431 -23.20 18.77 -32.00
CA LEU A 431 -24.36 19.31 -32.66
C LEU A 431 -23.98 20.60 -33.36
N ASP A 432 -24.25 20.70 -34.68
CA ASP A 432 -24.16 21.97 -35.38
C ASP A 432 -25.08 22.98 -34.72
N SER A 433 -24.57 24.11 -34.31
CA SER A 433 -25.38 25.17 -33.75
C SER A 433 -25.31 26.41 -34.65
N ASP A 434 -26.50 26.95 -35.03
CA ASP A 434 -26.63 28.24 -35.72
C ASP A 434 -26.28 29.43 -34.80
N MET A 435 -25.86 29.17 -33.56
CA MET A 435 -25.42 30.20 -32.64
C MET A 435 -24.03 30.66 -33.05
N ASP A 436 -23.81 31.95 -33.06
CA ASP A 436 -22.51 32.62 -33.35
C ASP A 436 -21.49 32.34 -32.24
N THR A 437 -21.24 31.05 -31.97
CA THR A 437 -20.38 30.52 -30.93
C THR A 437 -19.07 30.00 -31.53
N ALA A 438 -18.07 29.93 -30.74
CA ALA A 438 -16.70 29.55 -31.13
C ALA A 438 -16.54 28.08 -31.60
N GLY A 439 -17.63 27.34 -31.81
CA GLY A 439 -17.59 25.94 -32.27
C GLY A 439 -18.93 25.20 -32.08
N PRO A 440 -18.99 23.91 -32.47
CA PRO A 440 -20.19 23.09 -32.31
C PRO A 440 -20.54 22.88 -30.83
N LEU A 441 -21.82 22.67 -30.53
CA LEU A 441 -22.28 22.33 -29.20
C LEU A 441 -22.01 20.86 -28.90
N LEU A 442 -21.20 20.58 -27.91
CA LEU A 442 -20.97 19.21 -27.44
C LEU A 442 -22.05 18.80 -26.42
N LEU A 443 -22.80 17.76 -26.73
CA LEU A 443 -23.71 17.10 -25.80
C LEU A 443 -23.06 15.80 -25.33
N ALA A 444 -22.78 15.65 -24.00
CA ALA A 444 -22.27 14.44 -23.41
C ALA A 444 -23.22 13.92 -22.32
N PHE A 445 -23.51 12.64 -22.33
CA PHE A 445 -24.39 11.98 -21.37
C PHE A 445 -23.92 10.53 -21.13
N GLY A 446 -24.38 9.93 -20.05
CA GLY A 446 -24.02 8.56 -19.76
C GLY A 446 -24.75 8.02 -18.53
N ALA A 447 -24.49 6.76 -18.25
CA ALA A 447 -24.99 6.08 -17.07
C ALA A 447 -23.92 5.11 -16.53
N SER A 448 -23.87 4.97 -15.22
CA SER A 448 -23.02 3.97 -14.58
C SER A 448 -23.78 3.30 -13.44
N PHE A 449 -23.47 2.02 -13.26
CA PHE A 449 -23.88 1.21 -12.12
C PHE A 449 -22.62 0.73 -11.41
N LEU A 450 -22.51 0.96 -10.10
CA LEU A 450 -21.43 0.48 -9.26
C LEU A 450 -22.03 -0.36 -8.14
N ASP A 451 -21.54 -1.59 -8.02
CA ASP A 451 -21.76 -2.47 -6.88
C ASP A 451 -20.44 -2.59 -6.12
N GLU A 452 -20.48 -2.30 -4.84
CA GLU A 452 -19.32 -2.31 -3.96
C GLU A 452 -19.61 -3.13 -2.72
N LYS A 453 -18.67 -4.03 -2.40
CA LYS A 453 -18.70 -4.82 -1.18
C LYS A 453 -17.42 -4.57 -0.39
N TYR A 454 -17.59 -4.20 0.87
CA TYR A 454 -16.48 -4.12 1.82
C TYR A 454 -16.68 -5.17 2.91
N GLU A 455 -15.64 -5.96 3.17
CA GLU A 455 -15.68 -7.05 4.14
C GLU A 455 -14.51 -6.92 5.12
N VAL A 456 -14.80 -7.10 6.39
CA VAL A 456 -13.82 -7.30 7.46
C VAL A 456 -13.90 -8.75 7.87
N VAL A 457 -12.86 -9.51 7.55
CA VAL A 457 -12.77 -10.93 7.90
C VAL A 457 -12.22 -11.05 9.32
N GLU A 458 -12.92 -11.80 10.13
CA GLU A 458 -12.53 -12.05 11.52
C GLU A 458 -11.21 -12.82 11.58
N GLY A 459 -10.26 -12.32 12.37
CA GLY A 459 -8.99 -12.97 12.63
C GLY A 459 -9.07 -14.09 13.67
N GLU A 460 -7.92 -14.53 14.17
CA GLU A 460 -7.88 -15.57 15.18
C GLU A 460 -8.40 -15.05 16.54
N LEU A 461 -9.12 -15.91 17.27
CA LEU A 461 -9.79 -15.58 18.51
C LEU A 461 -8.86 -14.88 19.54
N ASN A 462 -7.63 -15.34 19.67
CA ASN A 462 -6.67 -14.80 20.64
C ASN A 462 -6.25 -13.35 20.35
N SER A 463 -6.47 -12.85 19.12
CA SER A 463 -6.12 -11.48 18.74
C SER A 463 -7.06 -10.44 19.36
N TYR A 464 -8.30 -10.81 19.65
CA TYR A 464 -9.34 -9.92 20.17
C TYR A 464 -10.06 -10.44 21.42
N LEU A 465 -9.74 -11.65 21.88
CA LEU A 465 -10.33 -12.23 23.09
C LEU A 465 -10.00 -11.37 24.32
N ALA A 466 -11.00 -10.99 25.05
CA ALA A 466 -10.86 -10.45 26.42
C ALA A 466 -10.49 -11.60 27.36
N GLY A 467 -9.21 -11.70 27.71
CA GLY A 467 -8.73 -12.66 28.68
C GLY A 467 -9.12 -12.28 30.12
N PRO A 468 -8.74 -13.10 31.12
CA PRO A 468 -9.13 -12.85 32.50
C PRO A 468 -8.69 -11.48 33.02
N HIS A 469 -7.54 -10.97 32.60
CA HIS A 469 -7.00 -9.68 33.04
C HIS A 469 -7.59 -8.46 32.28
N ALA A 470 -8.63 -8.65 31.49
CA ALA A 470 -9.39 -7.52 30.89
C ALA A 470 -10.21 -6.76 31.94
N VAL A 471 -10.34 -7.31 33.11
CA VAL A 471 -11.02 -6.70 34.27
C VAL A 471 -10.07 -6.59 35.44
N LYS A 472 -10.27 -5.58 36.26
CA LYS A 472 -9.56 -5.43 37.53
C LYS A 472 -10.03 -6.56 38.49
N ASP A 473 -9.10 -7.17 39.20
CA ASP A 473 -9.35 -8.30 40.11
C ASP A 473 -10.15 -9.45 39.44
N PRO A 474 -9.59 -10.11 38.44
CA PRO A 474 -10.29 -11.15 37.65
C PRO A 474 -10.65 -12.39 38.48
N PHE A 475 -10.04 -12.56 39.63
CA PHE A 475 -10.23 -13.72 40.51
C PHE A 475 -11.07 -13.40 41.76
N ALA A 476 -11.61 -12.18 41.83
CA ALA A 476 -12.45 -11.71 42.92
C ALA A 476 -11.79 -11.89 44.32
N PHE A 477 -10.52 -11.57 44.41
CA PHE A 477 -9.75 -11.65 45.64
C PHE A 477 -10.11 -10.55 46.62
N CYS A 478 -10.60 -9.40 46.13
CA CYS A 478 -10.89 -8.24 46.96
C CYS A 478 -12.36 -7.80 46.85
N ASN A 479 -12.91 -7.31 47.98
CA ASN A 479 -14.17 -6.56 48.03
C ASN A 479 -13.85 -5.18 48.62
N GLY A 480 -13.54 -4.23 47.74
CA GLY A 480 -12.91 -2.98 48.13
C GLY A 480 -11.57 -3.26 48.82
N SER A 481 -11.31 -2.68 49.97
CA SER A 481 -10.08 -2.86 50.74
C SER A 481 -10.02 -4.12 51.59
N VAL A 482 -10.99 -5.05 51.47
CA VAL A 482 -11.09 -6.24 52.34
C VAL A 482 -10.93 -7.50 51.47
N PRO A 483 -10.00 -8.42 51.84
CA PRO A 483 -9.90 -9.71 51.18
C PRO A 483 -11.19 -10.53 51.29
N THR A 484 -11.57 -11.13 50.16
CA THR A 484 -12.63 -12.15 50.12
C THR A 484 -12.14 -13.47 50.76
N ALA A 485 -12.98 -14.49 50.77
CA ALA A 485 -12.53 -15.83 51.18
C ALA A 485 -11.40 -16.37 50.25
N ALA A 486 -11.48 -16.10 48.95
CA ALA A 486 -10.45 -16.44 48.00
C ALA A 486 -9.18 -15.63 48.23
N GLY A 487 -9.28 -14.32 48.42
CA GLY A 487 -8.16 -13.46 48.78
C GLY A 487 -7.46 -13.87 50.07
N THR A 488 -8.24 -14.20 51.13
CA THR A 488 -7.68 -14.70 52.38
C THR A 488 -6.92 -16.02 52.17
N ALA A 489 -7.43 -16.91 51.33
CA ALA A 489 -6.78 -18.18 51.05
C ALA A 489 -5.42 -18.01 50.35
N VAL A 490 -5.34 -17.15 49.34
CA VAL A 490 -4.06 -16.91 48.63
C VAL A 490 -3.06 -16.16 49.51
N ILE A 491 -3.50 -15.20 50.38
CA ILE A 491 -2.65 -14.57 51.39
C ILE A 491 -2.10 -15.62 52.36
N GLY A 492 -2.97 -16.53 52.80
CA GLY A 492 -2.57 -17.64 53.66
C GLY A 492 -1.57 -18.61 53.02
N SER A 493 -1.52 -18.65 51.69
CA SER A 493 -0.55 -19.44 50.91
C SER A 493 0.74 -18.68 50.61
N GLY A 494 0.89 -17.44 51.07
CA GLY A 494 2.09 -16.62 50.89
C GLY A 494 2.00 -15.58 49.77
N SER A 495 0.82 -15.32 49.20
CA SER A 495 0.61 -14.23 48.26
C SER A 495 0.89 -12.87 48.89
N THR A 496 1.42 -11.94 48.10
CA THR A 496 1.62 -10.52 48.45
C THR A 496 0.36 -9.68 48.27
N LEU A 497 -0.79 -10.29 48.02
CA LEU A 497 -2.07 -9.59 47.79
C LEU A 497 -2.37 -8.59 48.92
N ASN A 498 -2.67 -7.35 48.53
CA ASN A 498 -3.06 -6.28 49.44
C ASN A 498 -4.26 -5.52 48.88
N CYS A 499 -5.46 -5.89 49.29
CA CYS A 499 -6.71 -5.25 48.85
C CYS A 499 -6.85 -3.75 49.18
N ALA A 500 -5.97 -3.20 50.01
CA ALA A 500 -5.92 -1.76 50.24
C ALA A 500 -5.06 -1.02 49.23
N ASP A 501 -4.31 -1.74 48.39
CA ASP A 501 -3.53 -1.19 47.32
C ASP A 501 -4.40 -1.06 46.05
N SER A 502 -4.32 0.07 45.40
CA SER A 502 -5.08 0.31 44.13
C SER A 502 -4.55 -0.48 42.95
N ASP A 503 -3.35 -0.99 43.05
CA ASP A 503 -2.61 -1.67 41.99
C ASP A 503 -2.68 -3.22 42.08
N ASP A 504 -3.33 -3.74 43.14
CA ASP A 504 -3.59 -5.18 43.34
C ASP A 504 -4.96 -5.66 42.84
#